data_1b6eef9595b7dc7af27158b0166f2a9f
#
_entry.id   1b6eef9595b7dc7af27158b0166f2a9f
#
_cell.length_a   1.000
_cell.length_b   1.000
_cell.length_c   1.000
_cell.angle_alpha   90.00
_cell.angle_beta   90.00
_cell.angle_gamma   90.00
#
_symmetry.space_group_name_H-M   'P 1'
#
loop_
_entity.id
_entity.type
_entity.pdbx_description
1 polymer ?
#
loop_
_entity_poly.entity_id
_entity_poly.type
_entity_poly.pdbx_seq_one_letter_code
_entity_poly.pdbx_strand_id
1 'polypeptide(L)'
;GHAGKVTWAIEQGAVGGVPLTGFAFGCASNADAFMPSPSQFTYFQGGGFDVSFLSFLEVDRQGNVNVSKLGKKPYLTAGCGGFVDITANARKIVFAGLFEAAATLVLSADGLKVEKPGKFSKMVDEVEHVTFSGRRARETGQDVLYVTERCVMRITDDGLVATEINDSARFVALRV
;
A
#
# COMPACT_ATOMS: atom_id res chain seq x y z
N GLY A 1 12.83 -19.69 4.62
CA GLY A 1 12.21 -18.47 4.16
C GLY A 1 13.22 -17.40 3.80
N HIS A 2 12.80 -16.35 3.11
CA HIS A 2 13.68 -15.29 2.61
C HIS A 2 13.91 -14.15 3.63
N ALA A 3 13.37 -14.25 4.85
CA ALA A 3 13.43 -13.19 5.87
C ALA A 3 14.86 -12.70 6.18
N GLY A 4 15.85 -13.60 6.18
CA GLY A 4 17.26 -13.22 6.39
C GLY A 4 17.94 -12.56 5.19
N LYS A 5 17.22 -12.32 4.08
CA LYS A 5 17.71 -11.62 2.88
C LYS A 5 17.12 -10.23 2.71
N VAL A 6 16.26 -9.81 3.64
CA VAL A 6 15.56 -8.53 3.61
C VAL A 6 15.99 -7.72 4.82
N THR A 7 16.45 -6.49 4.59
CA THR A 7 16.68 -5.51 5.63
C THR A 7 15.49 -4.55 5.63
N TRP A 8 14.76 -4.52 6.73
CA TRP A 8 13.63 -3.62 6.91
C TRP A 8 14.10 -2.23 7.30
N ALA A 9 13.50 -1.20 6.73
CA ALA A 9 13.61 0.17 7.18
C ALA A 9 12.21 0.67 7.53
N ILE A 10 12.01 1.06 8.78
CA ILE A 10 10.71 1.45 9.31
C ILE A 10 10.68 2.96 9.50
N GLU A 11 9.59 3.59 9.14
CA GLU A 11 9.40 5.05 9.12
C GLU A 11 9.86 5.74 10.40
N GLN A 12 9.61 5.11 11.56
CA GLN A 12 9.97 5.65 12.88
C GLN A 12 11.48 5.59 13.20
N GLY A 13 12.29 5.02 12.31
CA GLY A 13 13.76 5.05 12.39
C GLY A 13 14.44 3.72 12.66
N ALA A 14 13.71 2.64 12.89
CA ALA A 14 14.31 1.31 13.05
C ALA A 14 14.80 0.76 11.71
N VAL A 15 15.99 0.17 11.70
CA VAL A 15 16.59 -0.52 10.54
C VAL A 15 16.97 -1.93 10.95
N GLY A 16 16.66 -2.91 10.11
CA GLY A 16 16.85 -4.32 10.41
C GLY A 16 15.79 -4.88 11.38
N GLY A 17 16.03 -6.09 11.84
CA GLY A 17 15.11 -6.80 12.73
C GLY A 17 13.81 -7.24 12.07
N VAL A 18 12.78 -7.44 12.87
CA VAL A 18 11.45 -7.87 12.42
C VAL A 18 10.42 -6.79 12.77
N PRO A 19 9.73 -6.21 11.77
CA PRO A 19 8.66 -5.24 12.01
C PRO A 19 7.56 -5.82 12.90
N LEU A 20 7.11 -5.04 13.87
CA LEU A 20 6.03 -5.42 14.77
C LEU A 20 4.69 -4.95 14.21
N THR A 21 3.62 -5.60 14.63
CA THR A 21 2.26 -5.33 14.18
C THR A 21 1.33 -4.92 15.33
N GLY A 22 0.10 -4.56 15.02
CA GLY A 22 -0.90 -4.18 16.00
C GLY A 22 -0.48 -2.94 16.79
N PHE A 23 -0.56 -3.00 18.10
CA PHE A 23 -0.25 -1.87 18.99
C PHE A 23 1.22 -1.46 18.97
N ALA A 24 2.12 -2.36 18.57
CA ALA A 24 3.56 -2.10 18.45
C ALA A 24 3.98 -1.73 17.02
N PHE A 25 3.03 -1.41 16.14
CA PHE A 25 3.32 -0.96 14.77
C PHE A 25 4.25 0.25 14.78
N GLY A 26 5.25 0.24 13.92
CA GLY A 26 6.31 1.25 13.86
C GLY A 26 7.57 0.89 14.65
N CYS A 27 7.54 -0.19 15.44
CA CYS A 27 8.70 -0.74 16.13
C CYS A 27 9.26 -1.97 15.41
N ALA A 28 10.47 -2.38 15.77
CA ALA A 28 11.08 -3.63 15.32
C ALA A 28 11.62 -4.42 16.51
N SER A 29 11.51 -5.74 16.43
CA SER A 29 12.22 -6.65 17.35
C SER A 29 13.62 -6.91 16.80
N ASN A 30 14.64 -6.79 17.67
CA ASN A 30 16.05 -6.99 17.30
C ASN A 30 16.51 -6.14 16.11
N ALA A 31 16.16 -4.85 16.12
CA ALA A 31 16.66 -3.91 15.12
C ALA A 31 18.20 -3.83 15.18
N ASP A 32 18.85 -3.75 14.02
CA ASP A 32 20.30 -3.61 13.90
C ASP A 32 20.75 -2.18 14.22
N ALA A 33 19.90 -1.19 13.91
CA ALA A 33 20.16 0.21 14.18
C ALA A 33 18.88 1.02 14.38
N PHE A 34 19.03 2.17 15.01
CA PHE A 34 18.01 3.21 15.10
C PHE A 34 18.58 4.54 14.64
N MET A 35 17.86 5.26 13.80
CA MET A 35 18.22 6.60 13.40
C MET A 35 17.11 7.59 13.73
N PRO A 36 17.44 8.88 13.93
CA PRO A 36 16.43 9.92 14.12
C PRO A 36 15.48 9.99 12.93
N SER A 37 14.19 10.22 13.18
CA SER A 37 13.15 10.29 12.15
C SER A 37 13.49 11.24 10.99
N PRO A 38 14.04 12.45 11.19
CA PRO A 38 14.45 13.31 10.07
C PRO A 38 15.50 12.66 9.15
N SER A 39 16.44 11.91 9.74
CA SER A 39 17.46 11.19 8.97
C SER A 39 16.85 10.03 8.16
N GLN A 40 15.88 9.34 8.75
CA GLN A 40 15.14 8.28 8.07
C GLN A 40 14.36 8.83 6.86
N PHE A 41 13.70 9.97 7.00
CA PHE A 41 13.02 10.61 5.87
C PHE A 41 14.00 11.08 4.79
N THR A 42 15.16 11.61 5.16
CA THR A 42 16.22 11.93 4.19
C THR A 42 16.69 10.70 3.44
N TYR A 43 16.83 9.57 4.12
CA TYR A 43 17.16 8.28 3.51
C TYR A 43 16.07 7.83 2.51
N PHE A 44 14.80 7.93 2.87
CA PHE A 44 13.69 7.61 1.96
C PHE A 44 13.63 8.53 0.76
N GLN A 45 13.73 9.84 0.95
CA GLN A 45 13.76 10.82 -0.12
C GLN A 45 14.94 10.61 -1.08
N GLY A 46 16.07 10.14 -0.55
CA GLY A 46 17.25 9.75 -1.35
C GLY A 46 17.09 8.46 -2.14
N GLY A 47 16.00 7.71 -1.96
CA GLY A 47 15.77 6.43 -2.65
C GLY A 47 16.71 5.32 -2.18
N GLY A 48 17.15 5.33 -0.93
CA GLY A 48 18.10 4.38 -0.34
C GLY A 48 17.54 2.97 -0.08
N PHE A 49 16.45 2.57 -0.74
CA PHE A 49 15.78 1.27 -0.54
C PHE A 49 15.22 0.75 -1.86
N ASP A 50 15.00 -0.57 -1.95
CA ASP A 50 14.61 -1.24 -3.19
C ASP A 50 13.09 -1.28 -3.40
N VAL A 51 12.34 -1.53 -2.32
CA VAL A 51 10.87 -1.73 -2.37
C VAL A 51 10.22 -1.08 -1.16
N SER A 52 9.10 -0.41 -1.37
CA SER A 52 8.22 0.03 -0.29
C SER A 52 6.93 -0.80 -0.25
N PHE A 53 6.42 -1.06 0.95
CA PHE A 53 5.13 -1.68 1.22
C PHE A 53 4.27 -0.69 2.00
N LEU A 54 3.17 -0.27 1.39
CA LEU A 54 2.27 0.75 1.95
C LEU A 54 0.82 0.30 1.80
N SER A 55 -0.05 0.85 2.64
CA SER A 55 -1.49 0.63 2.50
C SER A 55 -2.17 1.79 1.78
N PHE A 56 -3.49 1.71 1.59
CA PHE A 56 -4.30 2.75 0.97
C PHE A 56 -5.69 2.84 1.61
N LEU A 57 -6.29 4.02 1.55
CA LEU A 57 -7.71 4.25 1.84
C LEU A 57 -8.54 4.09 0.56
N GLU A 58 -8.10 4.72 -0.53
CA GLU A 58 -8.72 4.67 -1.85
C GLU A 58 -7.67 4.59 -2.95
N VAL A 59 -8.06 3.97 -4.06
CA VAL A 59 -7.29 3.93 -5.32
C VAL A 59 -8.26 4.22 -6.46
N ASP A 60 -7.89 5.08 -7.41
CA ASP A 60 -8.70 5.38 -8.58
C ASP A 60 -8.20 4.72 -9.87
N ARG A 61 -8.97 4.91 -10.95
CA ARG A 61 -8.68 4.35 -12.28
C ARG A 61 -7.36 4.84 -12.88
N GLN A 62 -6.85 5.98 -12.43
CA GLN A 62 -5.56 6.53 -12.88
C GLN A 62 -4.39 5.98 -12.05
N GLY A 63 -4.66 5.16 -11.03
CA GLY A 63 -3.68 4.67 -10.08
C GLY A 63 -3.27 5.72 -9.05
N ASN A 64 -4.05 6.78 -8.87
CA ASN A 64 -3.82 7.67 -7.75
C ASN A 64 -4.22 6.99 -6.45
N VAL A 65 -3.52 7.32 -5.36
CA VAL A 65 -3.79 6.77 -4.02
C VAL A 65 -4.09 7.88 -3.04
N ASN A 66 -5.13 7.68 -2.25
CA ASN A 66 -5.47 8.49 -1.10
C ASN A 66 -5.20 7.70 0.19
N VAL A 67 -4.43 8.30 1.10
CA VAL A 67 -4.25 7.84 2.49
C VAL A 67 -4.49 8.96 3.50
N SER A 68 -4.83 10.16 3.04
CA SER A 68 -4.81 11.36 3.87
C SER A 68 -6.13 11.61 4.57
N LYS A 69 -7.23 11.55 3.85
CA LYS A 69 -8.55 11.91 4.40
C LYS A 69 -9.68 11.31 3.58
N LEU A 70 -10.82 11.07 4.22
CA LEU A 70 -12.06 10.61 3.61
C LEU A 70 -13.26 11.45 4.06
N GLY A 71 -14.25 11.57 3.17
CA GLY A 71 -15.55 12.15 3.43
C GLY A 71 -15.58 13.67 3.37
N LYS A 72 -16.82 14.19 3.37
CA LYS A 72 -17.10 15.64 3.44
C LYS A 72 -16.92 16.12 4.87
N LYS A 73 -16.76 17.44 5.06
CA LYS A 73 -16.58 18.03 6.40
C LYS A 73 -17.64 17.57 7.40
N PRO A 74 -17.27 17.15 8.66
CA PRO A 74 -15.87 17.00 9.11
C PRO A 74 -15.19 15.81 8.45
N TYR A 75 -13.95 15.99 7.98
CA TYR A 75 -13.20 14.92 7.35
C TYR A 75 -12.76 13.85 8.35
N LEU A 76 -12.78 12.59 7.95
CA LEU A 76 -11.96 11.56 8.59
C LEU A 76 -10.51 11.77 8.12
N THR A 77 -9.67 12.32 8.99
CA THR A 77 -8.25 12.56 8.70
C THR A 77 -7.43 11.41 9.26
N ALA A 78 -6.88 10.59 8.36
CA ALA A 78 -5.92 9.55 8.74
C ALA A 78 -4.49 10.12 8.81
N GLY A 79 -4.20 11.11 7.96
CA GLY A 79 -2.86 11.67 7.80
C GLY A 79 -1.96 10.81 6.92
N CYS A 80 -1.06 11.43 6.18
CA CYS A 80 -0.18 10.71 5.26
C CYS A 80 1.10 10.18 5.92
N GLY A 81 1.50 10.71 7.09
CA GLY A 81 2.79 10.37 7.70
C GLY A 81 3.93 10.54 6.71
N GLY A 82 4.83 9.58 6.63
CA GLY A 82 5.95 9.54 5.68
C GLY A 82 5.61 9.04 4.28
N PHE A 83 4.35 8.81 3.96
CA PHE A 83 3.93 8.23 2.69
C PHE A 83 4.47 8.97 1.47
N VAL A 84 4.47 10.30 1.51
CA VAL A 84 4.95 11.14 0.41
C VAL A 84 6.47 10.99 0.24
N ASP A 85 7.22 11.01 1.35
CA ASP A 85 8.67 10.86 1.33
C ASP A 85 9.10 9.48 0.84
N ILE A 86 8.40 8.43 1.29
CA ILE A 86 8.67 7.05 0.90
C ILE A 86 8.36 6.83 -0.58
N THR A 87 7.21 7.33 -1.07
CA THR A 87 6.79 7.09 -2.45
C THR A 87 7.52 7.96 -3.47
N ALA A 88 8.11 9.10 -3.06
CA ALA A 88 8.71 10.08 -3.97
C ALA A 88 9.80 9.48 -4.86
N ASN A 89 10.69 8.64 -4.30
CA ASN A 89 11.84 8.08 -5.00
C ASN A 89 11.98 6.56 -4.88
N ALA A 90 10.96 5.86 -4.37
CA ALA A 90 10.92 4.41 -4.40
C ALA A 90 10.90 3.90 -5.85
N ARG A 91 11.81 2.98 -6.20
CA ARG A 91 11.83 2.36 -7.53
C ARG A 91 10.66 1.41 -7.71
N LYS A 92 10.34 0.67 -6.64
CA LYS A 92 9.22 -0.26 -6.60
C LYS A 92 8.33 0.04 -5.41
N ILE A 93 7.03 0.12 -5.66
CA ILE A 93 6.02 0.36 -4.65
C ILE A 93 4.99 -0.78 -4.70
N VAL A 94 4.68 -1.35 -3.56
CA VAL A 94 3.59 -2.31 -3.39
C VAL A 94 2.56 -1.69 -2.46
N PHE A 95 1.46 -1.26 -3.03
CA PHE A 95 0.28 -0.88 -2.25
C PHE A 95 -0.52 -2.14 -1.93
N ALA A 96 -0.63 -2.49 -0.64
CA ALA A 96 -1.33 -3.68 -0.19
C ALA A 96 -2.50 -3.30 0.72
N GLY A 97 -3.67 -3.87 0.45
CA GLY A 97 -4.87 -3.60 1.25
C GLY A 97 -6.06 -4.41 0.80
N LEU A 98 -7.18 -4.24 1.50
CA LEU A 98 -8.45 -4.85 1.11
C LEU A 98 -9.05 -4.10 -0.09
N PHE A 99 -9.71 -4.83 -0.99
CA PHE A 99 -10.49 -4.26 -2.09
C PHE A 99 -11.72 -3.51 -1.57
N GLU A 100 -12.33 -4.04 -0.51
CA GLU A 100 -13.47 -3.42 0.19
C GLU A 100 -13.19 -3.32 1.68
N ALA A 101 -13.46 -2.16 2.27
CA ALA A 101 -13.33 -1.96 3.71
C ALA A 101 -14.33 -2.82 4.49
N ALA A 102 -13.88 -3.37 5.61
CA ALA A 102 -14.65 -4.27 6.48
C ALA A 102 -15.06 -5.62 5.83
N ALA A 103 -14.33 -6.08 4.82
CA ALA A 103 -14.46 -7.45 4.34
C ALA A 103 -13.95 -8.44 5.39
N THR A 104 -14.57 -9.61 5.46
CA THR A 104 -14.10 -10.74 6.29
C THR A 104 -13.41 -11.74 5.39
N LEU A 105 -12.15 -12.04 5.72
CA LEU A 105 -11.32 -12.96 4.97
C LEU A 105 -11.07 -14.23 5.78
N VAL A 106 -11.05 -15.38 5.11
CA VAL A 106 -10.66 -16.66 5.69
C VAL A 106 -9.51 -17.24 4.89
N LEU A 107 -8.41 -17.51 5.58
CA LEU A 107 -7.26 -18.23 5.02
C LEU A 107 -7.39 -19.72 5.38
N SER A 108 -7.39 -20.58 4.38
CA SER A 108 -7.45 -22.04 4.51
C SER A 108 -6.33 -22.70 3.72
N ALA A 109 -6.25 -24.03 3.77
CA ALA A 109 -5.33 -24.80 2.93
C ALA A 109 -5.59 -24.61 1.42
N ASP A 110 -6.85 -24.32 1.04
CA ASP A 110 -7.27 -24.08 -0.34
C ASP A 110 -7.02 -22.63 -0.81
N GLY A 111 -6.46 -21.76 0.05
CA GLY A 111 -6.18 -20.37 -0.24
C GLY A 111 -7.02 -19.37 0.54
N LEU A 112 -6.97 -18.12 0.08
CA LEU A 112 -7.66 -17.00 0.68
C LEU A 112 -9.07 -16.85 0.07
N LYS A 113 -10.10 -16.82 0.94
CA LYS A 113 -11.51 -16.63 0.53
C LYS A 113 -12.11 -15.39 1.17
N VAL A 114 -12.93 -14.68 0.43
CA VAL A 114 -13.78 -13.61 0.95
C VAL A 114 -15.06 -14.26 1.52
N GLU A 115 -15.13 -14.40 2.84
CA GLU A 115 -16.30 -14.96 3.53
C GLU A 115 -17.46 -13.98 3.54
N LYS A 116 -17.16 -12.69 3.77
CA LYS A 116 -18.14 -11.62 3.76
C LYS A 116 -17.61 -10.40 3.01
N PRO A 117 -18.33 -9.93 1.96
CA PRO A 117 -17.98 -8.71 1.25
C PRO A 117 -17.89 -7.50 2.20
N GLY A 118 -17.05 -6.54 1.84
CA GLY A 118 -16.94 -5.30 2.58
C GLY A 118 -18.14 -4.37 2.36
N LYS A 119 -18.19 -3.31 3.15
CA LYS A 119 -19.27 -2.33 3.09
C LYS A 119 -18.98 -1.18 2.12
N PHE A 120 -17.70 -0.88 1.92
CA PHE A 120 -17.26 0.28 1.14
C PHE A 120 -16.14 -0.16 0.20
N SER A 121 -16.31 0.11 -1.10
CA SER A 121 -15.23 -0.09 -2.07
C SER A 121 -14.11 0.91 -1.78
N LYS A 122 -12.88 0.43 -1.84
CA LYS A 122 -11.69 1.27 -1.85
C LYS A 122 -11.22 1.58 -3.27
N MET A 123 -11.78 0.87 -4.26
CA MET A 123 -11.59 1.19 -5.68
C MET A 123 -12.67 2.17 -6.07
N VAL A 124 -12.27 3.38 -6.48
CA VAL A 124 -13.18 4.51 -6.77
C VAL A 124 -12.92 5.05 -8.17
N ASP A 125 -13.86 5.80 -8.73
CA ASP A 125 -13.67 6.45 -10.02
C ASP A 125 -12.58 7.53 -9.94
N GLU A 126 -12.60 8.33 -8.88
CA GLU A 126 -11.65 9.39 -8.58
C GLU A 126 -11.45 9.49 -7.07
N VAL A 127 -10.18 9.53 -6.60
CA VAL A 127 -9.88 9.67 -5.17
C VAL A 127 -10.26 11.06 -4.67
N GLU A 128 -10.77 11.15 -3.43
CA GLU A 128 -11.12 12.44 -2.82
C GLU A 128 -9.89 13.34 -2.59
N HIS A 129 -8.72 12.75 -2.46
CA HIS A 129 -7.46 13.45 -2.25
C HIS A 129 -6.30 12.64 -2.82
N VAL A 130 -5.47 13.27 -3.66
CA VAL A 130 -4.30 12.61 -4.23
C VAL A 130 -3.12 12.72 -3.27
N THR A 131 -2.76 11.61 -2.61
CA THR A 131 -1.53 11.52 -1.82
C THR A 131 -0.38 10.96 -2.65
N PHE A 132 -0.67 10.04 -3.58
CA PHE A 132 0.25 9.51 -4.57
C PHE A 132 -0.35 9.67 -5.97
N SER A 133 0.45 10.10 -6.93
CA SER A 133 0.01 10.32 -8.31
C SER A 133 0.44 9.19 -9.25
N GLY A 134 -0.53 8.44 -9.77
CA GLY A 134 -0.29 7.42 -10.77
C GLY A 134 0.31 7.96 -12.06
N ARG A 135 -0.11 9.16 -12.48
CA ARG A 135 0.48 9.85 -13.63
C ARG A 135 1.97 10.10 -13.44
N ARG A 136 2.37 10.66 -12.28
CA ARG A 136 3.78 10.91 -11.99
C ARG A 136 4.59 9.61 -11.95
N ALA A 137 4.04 8.55 -11.39
CA ALA A 137 4.69 7.25 -11.36
C ALA A 137 5.01 6.73 -12.77
N ARG A 138 4.09 6.88 -13.72
CA ARG A 138 4.35 6.55 -15.14
C ARG A 138 5.46 7.42 -15.74
N GLU A 139 5.38 8.72 -15.54
CA GLU A 139 6.37 9.68 -16.06
C GLU A 139 7.79 9.40 -15.52
N THR A 140 7.91 8.93 -14.30
CA THR A 140 9.19 8.62 -13.64
C THR A 140 9.62 7.16 -13.77
N GLY A 141 8.79 6.31 -14.37
CA GLY A 141 9.10 4.88 -14.58
C GLY A 141 9.11 4.05 -13.29
N GLN A 142 8.35 4.43 -12.26
CA GLN A 142 8.21 3.65 -11.03
C GLN A 142 7.45 2.36 -11.29
N ASP A 143 7.94 1.22 -10.77
CA ASP A 143 7.22 -0.06 -10.78
C ASP A 143 6.21 -0.09 -9.63
N VAL A 144 4.93 0.02 -9.95
CA VAL A 144 3.86 0.11 -8.94
C VAL A 144 2.90 -1.06 -9.06
N LEU A 145 2.73 -1.76 -7.94
CA LEU A 145 1.75 -2.84 -7.77
C LEU A 145 0.67 -2.43 -6.77
N TYR A 146 -0.56 -2.80 -7.07
CA TYR A 146 -1.69 -2.73 -6.15
C TYR A 146 -2.16 -4.16 -5.88
N VAL A 147 -2.01 -4.62 -4.65
CA VAL A 147 -2.28 -6.00 -4.26
C VAL A 147 -3.45 -6.03 -3.29
N THR A 148 -4.49 -6.76 -3.66
CA THR A 148 -5.67 -6.97 -2.82
C THR A 148 -5.97 -8.47 -2.70
N GLU A 149 -6.92 -8.81 -1.86
CA GLU A 149 -7.41 -10.19 -1.74
C GLU A 149 -8.11 -10.69 -3.01
N ARG A 150 -8.48 -9.78 -3.92
CA ARG A 150 -9.21 -10.12 -5.14
C ARG A 150 -8.35 -10.14 -6.38
N CYS A 151 -7.39 -9.22 -6.48
CA CYS A 151 -6.57 -9.07 -7.68
C CYS A 151 -5.26 -8.35 -7.39
N VAL A 152 -4.32 -8.51 -8.33
CA VAL A 152 -3.14 -7.65 -8.48
C VAL A 152 -3.36 -6.74 -9.66
N MET A 153 -3.08 -5.44 -9.48
CA MET A 153 -3.23 -4.45 -10.53
C MET A 153 -1.90 -3.71 -10.75
N ARG A 154 -1.74 -3.19 -11.97
CA ARG A 154 -0.59 -2.37 -12.38
C ARG A 154 -1.05 -1.10 -13.07
N ILE A 155 -0.25 -0.05 -12.99
CA ILE A 155 -0.46 1.16 -13.78
C ILE A 155 0.07 0.90 -15.19
N THR A 156 -0.76 1.23 -16.19
CA THR A 156 -0.44 1.22 -17.62
C THR A 156 -0.72 2.57 -18.24
N ASP A 157 -0.46 2.75 -19.52
CA ASP A 157 -0.80 3.98 -20.24
C ASP A 157 -2.31 4.23 -20.27
N ASP A 158 -3.10 3.16 -20.26
CA ASP A 158 -4.58 3.22 -20.23
C ASP A 158 -5.17 3.35 -18.82
N GLY A 159 -4.32 3.46 -17.79
CA GLY A 159 -4.72 3.54 -16.39
C GLY A 159 -4.42 2.27 -15.59
N LEU A 160 -5.22 2.01 -14.56
CA LEU A 160 -5.06 0.87 -13.67
C LEU A 160 -5.69 -0.40 -14.26
N VAL A 161 -4.89 -1.45 -14.46
CA VAL A 161 -5.31 -2.71 -15.08
C VAL A 161 -5.05 -3.88 -14.15
N ALA A 162 -6.05 -4.76 -13.98
CA ALA A 162 -5.89 -6.02 -13.27
C ALA A 162 -5.05 -7.00 -14.10
N THR A 163 -3.94 -7.48 -13.54
CA THR A 163 -3.02 -8.43 -14.17
C THR A 163 -3.18 -9.84 -13.64
N GLU A 164 -3.66 -9.98 -12.41
CA GLU A 164 -3.91 -11.27 -11.78
C GLU A 164 -5.24 -11.20 -11.02
N ILE A 165 -6.02 -12.26 -11.06
CA ILE A 165 -7.31 -12.35 -10.36
C ILE A 165 -7.31 -13.60 -9.49
N ASN A 166 -7.71 -13.45 -8.24
CA ASN A 166 -7.91 -14.58 -7.35
C ASN A 166 -9.15 -15.36 -7.77
N ASP A 167 -9.01 -16.65 -8.07
CA ASP A 167 -10.09 -17.53 -8.53
C ASP A 167 -11.25 -17.64 -7.53
N SER A 168 -11.00 -17.52 -6.25
CA SER A 168 -12.05 -17.49 -5.22
C SER A 168 -12.86 -16.19 -5.22
N ALA A 169 -12.42 -15.17 -5.95
CA ALA A 169 -13.11 -13.87 -6.11
C ALA A 169 -13.98 -13.76 -7.36
N ARG A 170 -14.09 -14.83 -8.16
CA ARG A 170 -14.79 -14.85 -9.48
C ARG A 170 -16.26 -14.43 -9.49
N PHE A 171 -16.90 -14.33 -8.33
CA PHE A 171 -18.34 -14.04 -8.27
C PHE A 171 -18.69 -12.57 -8.03
N VAL A 172 -17.72 -11.68 -7.96
CA VAL A 172 -17.98 -10.24 -7.87
C VAL A 172 -17.37 -9.58 -9.10
N ALA A 173 -18.21 -9.08 -9.97
CA ALA A 173 -17.77 -8.32 -11.14
C ALA A 173 -16.81 -7.21 -10.68
N LEU A 174 -15.55 -7.30 -11.11
CA LEU A 174 -14.59 -6.22 -10.97
C LEU A 174 -15.10 -5.05 -11.80
N ARG A 175 -15.85 -4.14 -11.18
CA ARG A 175 -16.07 -2.81 -11.74
C ARG A 175 -14.87 -1.96 -11.32
N VAL A 176 -13.87 -1.92 -12.16
CA VAL A 176 -12.78 -0.95 -12.13
C VAL A 176 -13.15 0.21 -13.03
#